data_d4fff2bbf78d9360c315bf94420b9ec5
#
_entry.id   d4fff2bbf78d9360c315bf94420b9ec5
#
_cell.length_a   1.000
_cell.length_b   1.000
_cell.length_c   1.000
_cell.angle_alpha   90.00
_cell.angle_beta   90.00
_cell.angle_gamma   90.00
#
_symmetry.space_group_name_H-M   'P 1'
#
loop_
_entity.id
_entity.type
_entity.pdbx_description
1 polymer ?
#
loop_
_entity_poly.entity_id
_entity_poly.type
_entity_poly.pdbx_seq_one_letter_code
_entity_poly.pdbx_strand_id
1 'polypeptide(L)'
;MPHLTWPVQVQGPIVNLWVTISTGRAGPLWKAGHRVPAGISLPALVDTGATSTVIDEATVQSLGLVETGFTQMHTTSTGSTAVTCYQYDAYLAILDVQNFYIGDTPITAANLSNHAIRALIGRDVLSKCLLVYDGTLQQFTLAF
;
A
#
# COMPACT_ATOMS: atom_id res chain seq x y z
N MET A 1 8.37 -7.77 20.08
CA MET A 1 8.04 -7.44 18.70
C MET A 1 6.61 -6.98 18.62
N PRO A 2 6.36 -5.74 18.25
CA PRO A 2 4.99 -5.26 18.06
C PRO A 2 4.25 -6.11 17.02
N HIS A 3 2.98 -6.35 17.25
CA HIS A 3 2.16 -7.13 16.32
C HIS A 3 0.69 -6.71 16.40
N LEU A 4 0.00 -6.90 15.30
CA LEU A 4 -1.43 -6.65 15.15
C LEU A 4 -2.08 -7.87 14.51
N THR A 5 -3.26 -8.21 15.02
CA THR A 5 -4.05 -9.35 14.53
C THR A 5 -5.44 -8.89 14.11
N TRP A 6 -5.87 -9.31 12.94
CA TRP A 6 -7.17 -8.98 12.38
C TRP A 6 -7.90 -10.23 11.89
N PRO A 7 -9.24 -10.21 11.88
CA PRO A 7 -10.01 -11.27 11.22
C PRO A 7 -9.76 -11.25 9.71
N VAL A 8 -9.77 -12.42 9.09
CA VAL A 8 -9.76 -12.54 7.63
C VAL A 8 -11.15 -12.19 7.09
N GLN A 9 -11.21 -11.26 6.13
CA GLN A 9 -12.44 -10.86 5.46
C GLN A 9 -12.73 -11.76 4.24
N VAL A 10 -13.90 -11.59 3.62
CA VAL A 10 -14.28 -12.37 2.43
C VAL A 10 -13.24 -12.23 1.30
N GLN A 11 -12.67 -11.04 1.13
CA GLN A 11 -11.64 -10.76 0.12
C GLN A 11 -10.23 -11.22 0.54
N GLY A 12 -10.04 -11.65 1.79
CA GLY A 12 -8.76 -12.09 2.33
C GLY A 12 -8.26 -11.27 3.52
N PRO A 13 -6.95 -11.27 3.78
CA PRO A 13 -6.33 -10.52 4.86
C PRO A 13 -6.23 -9.03 4.49
N ILE A 14 -7.15 -8.21 5.00
CA ILE A 14 -7.26 -6.79 4.67
C ILE A 14 -6.93 -5.95 5.89
N VAL A 15 -6.09 -4.94 5.68
CA VAL A 15 -5.76 -3.89 6.66
C VAL A 15 -6.11 -2.52 6.10
N ASN A 16 -6.23 -1.52 6.98
CA ASN A 16 -6.33 -0.12 6.57
C ASN A 16 -4.93 0.47 6.40
N LEU A 17 -4.53 0.67 5.14
CA LEU A 17 -3.27 1.29 4.79
C LEU A 17 -3.46 2.81 4.71
N TRP A 18 -2.69 3.56 5.49
CA TRP A 18 -2.62 5.00 5.39
C TRP A 18 -1.50 5.41 4.42
N VAL A 19 -1.86 6.27 3.47
CA VAL A 19 -0.99 6.71 2.38
C VAL A 19 -0.94 8.23 2.36
N THR A 20 0.25 8.79 2.26
CA THR A 20 0.45 10.22 2.08
C THR A 20 1.68 10.48 1.20
N ILE A 21 1.98 11.74 0.93
CA ILE A 21 3.19 12.11 0.17
C ILE A 21 4.46 11.73 0.93
N SER A 22 5.54 11.46 0.20
CA SER A 22 6.83 11.10 0.80
C SER A 22 7.37 12.19 1.73
N THR A 23 8.18 11.81 2.70
CA THR A 23 8.83 12.76 3.63
C THR A 23 9.72 13.75 2.91
N GLY A 24 10.39 13.31 1.85
CA GLY A 24 11.23 14.17 1.01
C GLY A 24 10.45 15.29 0.31
N ARG A 25 9.15 15.10 0.08
CA ARG A 25 8.27 16.11 -0.49
C ARG A 25 7.54 16.92 0.57
N ALA A 26 7.11 16.28 1.66
CA ALA A 26 6.38 16.94 2.75
C ALA A 26 7.24 17.99 3.47
N GLY A 27 8.50 17.68 3.72
CA GLY A 27 9.42 18.57 4.42
C GLY A 27 9.60 19.94 3.75
N PRO A 28 9.97 20.01 2.46
CA PRO A 28 10.09 21.27 1.71
C PRO A 28 8.77 22.07 1.68
N LEU A 29 7.62 21.42 1.48
CA LEU A 29 6.32 22.08 1.51
C LEU A 29 6.05 22.71 2.87
N TRP A 30 6.28 21.99 3.94
CA TRP A 30 6.13 22.49 5.30
C TRP A 30 7.03 23.69 5.56
N LYS A 31 8.31 23.60 5.21
CA LYS A 31 9.29 24.71 5.40
C LYS A 31 8.93 25.95 4.59
N ALA A 32 8.32 25.78 3.41
CA ALA A 32 7.87 26.88 2.56
C ALA A 32 6.52 27.47 3.01
N GLY A 33 5.89 26.94 4.06
CA GLY A 33 4.57 27.38 4.52
C GLY A 33 3.42 26.92 3.64
N HIS A 34 3.65 25.95 2.72
CA HIS A 34 2.60 25.35 1.91
C HIS A 34 1.85 24.28 2.68
N ARG A 35 0.58 24.09 2.31
CA ARG A 35 -0.24 23.03 2.88
C ARG A 35 0.29 21.65 2.42
N VAL A 36 0.55 20.76 3.40
CA VAL A 36 0.83 19.35 3.12
C VAL A 36 -0.50 18.62 2.94
N PRO A 37 -0.69 17.85 1.85
CA PRO A 37 -1.91 17.09 1.67
C PRO A 37 -2.16 16.12 2.83
N ALA A 38 -3.42 16.01 3.26
CA ALA A 38 -3.81 15.01 4.24
C ALA A 38 -3.66 13.60 3.64
N GLY A 39 -3.26 12.63 4.46
CA GLY A 39 -3.21 11.23 4.04
C GLY A 39 -4.60 10.64 3.86
N ILE A 40 -4.65 9.52 3.14
CA ILE A 40 -5.86 8.76 2.82
C ILE A 40 -5.71 7.35 3.35
N SER A 41 -6.70 6.84 4.09
CA SER A 41 -6.74 5.44 4.51
C SER A 41 -7.50 4.60 3.49
N LEU A 42 -6.93 3.45 3.12
CA LEU A 42 -7.42 2.57 2.08
C LEU A 42 -7.53 1.12 2.58
N PRO A 43 -8.58 0.37 2.18
CA PRO A 43 -8.57 -1.08 2.36
C PRO A 43 -7.49 -1.71 1.47
N ALA A 44 -6.50 -2.34 2.08
CA ALA A 44 -5.35 -2.94 1.42
C ALA A 44 -5.30 -4.45 1.69
N LEU A 45 -5.19 -5.23 0.62
CA LEU A 45 -4.97 -6.67 0.71
C LEU A 45 -3.49 -6.96 0.99
N VAL A 46 -3.21 -7.76 2.01
CA VAL A 46 -1.89 -8.33 2.25
C VAL A 46 -1.67 -9.42 1.21
N ASP A 47 -0.80 -9.18 0.23
CA ASP A 47 -0.65 -10.02 -0.96
C ASP A 47 0.79 -10.52 -1.12
N THR A 48 1.02 -11.77 -0.70
CA THR A 48 2.32 -12.43 -0.86
C THR A 48 2.66 -12.75 -2.31
N GLY A 49 1.67 -12.69 -3.21
CA GLY A 49 1.86 -12.86 -4.66
C GLY A 49 2.35 -11.60 -5.37
N ALA A 50 2.12 -10.42 -4.78
CA ALA A 50 2.59 -9.16 -5.35
C ALA A 50 4.07 -8.91 -5.00
N THR A 51 4.88 -8.58 -6.00
CA THR A 51 6.29 -8.23 -5.81
C THR A 51 6.44 -6.88 -5.13
N SER A 52 5.61 -5.91 -5.52
CA SER A 52 5.63 -4.54 -5.02
C SER A 52 4.24 -4.11 -4.56
N THR A 53 4.22 -3.13 -3.69
CA THR A 53 2.99 -2.51 -3.22
C THR A 53 2.33 -1.70 -4.33
N VAL A 54 1.03 -1.91 -4.49
CA VAL A 54 0.19 -1.29 -5.53
C VAL A 54 -0.87 -0.43 -4.88
N ILE A 55 -1.11 0.76 -5.42
CA ILE A 55 -2.14 1.68 -4.95
C ILE A 55 -3.03 2.09 -6.13
N ASP A 56 -4.33 2.23 -5.86
CA ASP A 56 -5.30 2.65 -6.87
C ASP A 56 -4.96 4.03 -7.45
N GLU A 57 -5.03 4.13 -8.77
CA GLU A 57 -4.68 5.36 -9.52
C GLU A 57 -5.44 6.59 -9.03
N ALA A 58 -6.72 6.45 -8.68
CA ALA A 58 -7.52 7.57 -8.20
C ALA A 58 -6.95 8.15 -6.89
N THR A 59 -6.42 7.30 -6.00
CA THR A 59 -5.76 7.73 -4.76
C THR A 59 -4.46 8.46 -5.05
N VAL A 60 -3.64 7.91 -5.96
CA VAL A 60 -2.38 8.53 -6.38
C VAL A 60 -2.62 9.94 -6.94
N GLN A 61 -3.64 10.10 -7.78
CA GLN A 61 -4.05 11.38 -8.34
C GLN A 61 -4.57 12.34 -7.27
N SER A 62 -5.42 11.87 -6.35
CA SER A 62 -5.97 12.68 -5.27
C SER A 62 -4.90 13.25 -4.34
N LEU A 63 -3.85 12.48 -4.08
CA LEU A 63 -2.70 12.91 -3.27
C LEU A 63 -1.72 13.77 -4.06
N GLY A 64 -1.86 13.85 -5.38
CA GLY A 64 -0.93 14.57 -6.24
C GLY A 64 0.49 14.01 -6.15
N LEU A 65 0.65 12.69 -6.08
CA LEU A 65 1.96 12.06 -6.06
C LEU A 65 2.73 12.35 -7.34
N VAL A 66 4.04 12.44 -7.23
CA VAL A 66 4.92 12.72 -8.38
C VAL A 66 5.44 11.40 -8.94
N GLU A 67 5.28 11.21 -10.24
CA GLU A 67 5.81 10.06 -10.95
C GLU A 67 7.34 10.01 -10.86
N THR A 68 7.88 8.83 -10.55
CA THR A 68 9.32 8.56 -10.45
C THR A 68 9.82 7.61 -11.52
N GLY A 69 8.92 6.91 -12.21
CA GLY A 69 9.28 5.95 -13.25
C GLY A 69 8.07 5.15 -13.72
N PHE A 70 8.33 4.07 -14.43
CA PHE A 70 7.31 3.14 -14.88
C PHE A 70 7.85 1.71 -14.89
N THR A 71 6.95 0.73 -14.87
CA THR A 71 7.24 -0.69 -14.99
C THR A 71 6.21 -1.40 -15.85
N GLN A 72 6.57 -2.55 -16.37
CA GLN A 72 5.63 -3.44 -17.06
C GLN A 72 5.12 -4.49 -16.06
N MET A 73 3.80 -4.62 -15.96
CA MET A 73 3.17 -5.58 -15.07
C MET A 73 2.36 -6.61 -15.86
N HIS A 74 2.52 -7.88 -15.47
CA HIS A 74 1.65 -8.96 -15.88
C HIS A 74 0.75 -9.33 -14.70
N THR A 75 -0.54 -9.41 -14.95
CA THR A 75 -1.52 -9.87 -13.97
C THR A 75 -2.26 -11.08 -14.51
N THR A 76 -2.92 -11.83 -13.65
CA THR A 76 -3.77 -12.96 -14.07
C THR A 76 -4.89 -12.49 -15.00
N SER A 77 -5.36 -11.26 -14.88
CA SER A 77 -6.39 -10.67 -15.73
C SER A 77 -5.85 -10.19 -17.09
N THR A 78 -4.57 -9.80 -17.18
CA THR A 78 -3.94 -9.37 -18.43
C THR A 78 -3.27 -10.52 -19.18
N GLY A 79 -3.09 -11.69 -18.54
CA GLY A 79 -2.43 -12.85 -19.13
C GLY A 79 -0.99 -12.56 -19.53
N SER A 80 -0.63 -12.87 -20.81
CA SER A 80 0.70 -12.60 -21.36
C SER A 80 0.91 -11.15 -21.81
N THR A 81 -0.14 -10.32 -21.82
CA THR A 81 -0.05 -8.90 -22.20
C THR A 81 0.44 -8.08 -21.03
N ALA A 82 1.58 -7.41 -21.19
CA ALA A 82 2.09 -6.48 -20.20
C ALA A 82 1.32 -5.15 -20.23
N VAL A 83 1.03 -4.61 -19.06
CA VAL A 83 0.46 -3.28 -18.89
C VAL A 83 1.51 -2.36 -18.29
N THR A 84 1.68 -1.16 -18.86
CA THR A 84 2.56 -0.14 -18.30
C THR A 84 1.90 0.48 -17.08
N CYS A 85 2.60 0.39 -15.94
CA CYS A 85 2.18 1.01 -14.69
C CYS A 85 3.22 2.03 -14.24
N TYR A 86 2.76 3.19 -13.77
CA TYR A 86 3.64 4.25 -13.30
C TYR A 86 3.97 4.07 -11.82
N GLN A 87 5.17 4.52 -11.46
CA GLN A 87 5.71 4.43 -10.11
C GLN A 87 5.78 5.80 -9.46
N TYR A 88 5.58 5.81 -8.16
CA TYR A 88 5.55 7.01 -7.32
C TYR A 88 6.20 6.71 -5.97
N ASP A 89 6.71 7.73 -5.29
CA ASP A 89 7.10 7.62 -3.89
C ASP A 89 5.98 8.10 -2.99
N ALA A 90 5.65 7.28 -2.00
CA ALA A 90 4.64 7.56 -1.00
C ALA A 90 5.15 7.20 0.39
N TYR A 91 4.60 7.84 1.42
CA TYR A 91 4.78 7.40 2.80
C TYR A 91 3.61 6.51 3.21
N LEU A 92 3.92 5.33 3.75
CA LEU A 92 2.96 4.32 4.12
C LEU A 92 2.98 4.04 5.62
N ALA A 93 1.81 3.78 6.19
CA ALA A 93 1.66 3.30 7.55
C ALA A 93 0.39 2.46 7.70
N ILE A 94 0.39 1.53 8.65
CA ILE A 94 -0.83 0.90 9.15
C ILE A 94 -1.09 1.52 10.52
N LEU A 95 -2.17 2.29 10.62
CA LEU A 95 -2.55 2.99 11.83
C LEU A 95 -3.62 2.16 12.56
N ASP A 96 -3.26 1.65 13.74
CA ASP A 96 -4.11 0.83 14.59
C ASP A 96 -3.72 1.07 16.06
N VAL A 97 -4.09 0.18 16.97
CA VAL A 97 -3.70 0.23 18.38
C VAL A 97 -2.18 0.38 18.54
N GLN A 98 -1.42 -0.33 17.71
CA GLN A 98 0.02 -0.13 17.53
C GLN A 98 0.25 0.29 16.08
N ASN A 99 0.86 1.44 15.87
CA ASN A 99 1.13 1.91 14.52
C ASN A 99 2.36 1.21 13.93
N PHE A 100 2.20 0.70 12.72
CA PHE A 100 3.31 0.24 11.89
C PHE A 100 3.66 1.32 10.86
N TYR A 101 4.74 2.04 11.11
CA TYR A 101 5.26 3.05 10.19
C TYR A 101 6.18 2.38 9.17
N ILE A 102 5.67 2.11 7.98
CA ILE A 102 6.41 1.46 6.89
C ILE A 102 7.46 2.41 6.33
N GLY A 103 7.11 3.70 6.22
CA GLY A 103 8.00 4.76 5.74
C GLY A 103 7.85 5.06 4.26
N ASP A 104 8.80 5.84 3.73
CA ASP A 104 8.85 6.16 2.30
C ASP A 104 9.07 4.87 1.49
N THR A 105 8.19 4.62 0.55
CA THR A 105 8.14 3.37 -0.22
C THR A 105 7.80 3.70 -1.68
N PRO A 106 8.57 3.17 -2.65
CA PRO A 106 8.16 3.19 -4.03
C PRO A 106 6.89 2.35 -4.21
N ILE A 107 5.88 2.93 -4.82
CA ILE A 107 4.61 2.25 -5.08
C ILE A 107 4.31 2.25 -6.58
N THR A 108 3.53 1.29 -7.02
CA THR A 108 3.03 1.21 -8.39
C THR A 108 1.55 1.58 -8.40
N ALA A 109 1.14 2.44 -9.33
CA ALA A 109 -0.26 2.77 -9.52
C ALA A 109 -0.92 1.78 -10.48
N ALA A 110 -2.10 1.31 -10.13
CA ALA A 110 -2.94 0.48 -10.99
C ALA A 110 -4.43 0.81 -10.81
N ASN A 111 -5.22 0.54 -11.82
CA ASN A 111 -6.66 0.75 -11.74
C ASN A 111 -7.31 -0.39 -10.94
N LEU A 112 -7.72 -0.08 -9.72
CA LEU A 112 -8.44 -0.99 -8.82
C LEU A 112 -9.92 -0.61 -8.65
N SER A 113 -10.46 0.25 -9.51
CA SER A 113 -11.81 0.81 -9.38
C SER A 113 -12.93 -0.24 -9.31
N ASN A 114 -12.72 -1.41 -9.94
CA ASN A 114 -13.69 -2.52 -9.96
C ASN A 114 -13.53 -3.49 -8.78
N HIS A 115 -12.63 -3.19 -7.83
CA HIS A 115 -12.35 -4.03 -6.67
C HIS A 115 -12.81 -3.37 -5.37
N ALA A 116 -13.15 -4.18 -4.36
CA ALA A 116 -13.45 -3.67 -3.02
C ALA A 116 -12.20 -3.15 -2.31
N ILE A 117 -11.03 -3.68 -2.65
CA ILE A 117 -9.72 -3.22 -2.16
C ILE A 117 -9.20 -2.07 -3.02
N ARG A 118 -8.39 -1.20 -2.43
CA ARG A 118 -7.77 -0.04 -3.09
C ARG A 118 -6.25 -0.06 -3.07
N ALA A 119 -5.67 -1.09 -2.46
CA ALA A 119 -4.22 -1.29 -2.44
C ALA A 119 -3.89 -2.77 -2.28
N LEU A 120 -2.68 -3.14 -2.72
CA LEU A 120 -2.04 -4.43 -2.44
C LEU A 120 -0.75 -4.15 -1.69
N ILE A 121 -0.56 -4.76 -0.52
CA ILE A 121 0.71 -4.72 0.21
C ILE A 121 1.55 -5.88 -0.26
N GLY A 122 2.59 -5.58 -1.02
CA GLY A 122 3.46 -6.56 -1.63
C GLY A 122 4.65 -7.00 -0.76
N ARG A 123 5.48 -7.88 -1.33
CA ARG A 123 6.64 -8.42 -0.64
C ARG A 123 7.71 -7.39 -0.32
N ASP A 124 7.75 -6.25 -0.99
CA ASP A 124 8.60 -5.11 -0.66
C ASP A 124 8.38 -4.61 0.77
N VAL A 125 7.13 -4.57 1.23
CA VAL A 125 6.76 -4.26 2.61
C VAL A 125 6.83 -5.50 3.49
N LEU A 126 6.28 -6.63 3.03
CA LEU A 126 6.17 -7.86 3.81
C LEU A 126 7.54 -8.48 4.16
N SER A 127 8.59 -8.17 3.41
CA SER A 127 9.96 -8.58 3.75
C SER A 127 10.47 -8.02 5.08
N LYS A 128 9.81 -7.01 5.62
CA LYS A 128 10.09 -6.39 6.92
C LYS A 128 9.21 -6.92 8.06
N CYS A 129 8.34 -7.87 7.77
CA CYS A 129 7.33 -8.37 8.69
C CYS A 129 7.40 -9.88 8.86
N LEU A 130 6.85 -10.36 9.96
CA LEU A 130 6.40 -11.74 10.08
C LEU A 130 4.90 -11.77 9.83
N LEU A 131 4.47 -12.51 8.82
CA LEU A 131 3.07 -12.76 8.51
C LEU A 131 2.69 -14.16 8.97
N VAL A 132 1.69 -14.26 9.82
CA VAL A 132 1.04 -15.52 10.19
C VAL A 132 -0.41 -15.49 9.70
N TYR A 133 -0.79 -16.46 8.88
CA TYR A 133 -2.17 -16.65 8.44
C TYR A 133 -2.72 -17.91 9.10
N ASP A 134 -3.70 -17.74 9.97
CA ASP A 134 -4.38 -18.84 10.68
C ASP A 134 -5.74 -19.10 10.02
N GLY A 135 -5.78 -20.08 9.14
CA GLY A 135 -7.01 -20.47 8.45
C GLY A 135 -8.04 -21.15 9.38
N THR A 136 -7.59 -21.72 10.51
CA THR A 136 -8.48 -22.37 11.47
C THR A 136 -9.26 -21.33 12.28
N LEU A 137 -8.57 -20.30 12.76
CA LEU A 137 -9.17 -19.20 13.52
C LEU A 137 -9.69 -18.07 12.62
N GLN A 138 -9.49 -18.18 11.31
CA GLN A 138 -9.86 -17.13 10.35
C GLN A 138 -9.31 -15.76 10.73
N GLN A 139 -8.03 -15.72 11.06
CA GLN A 139 -7.30 -14.50 11.42
C GLN A 139 -5.90 -14.47 10.81
N PHE A 140 -5.32 -13.29 10.75
CA PHE A 140 -3.92 -13.11 10.37
C PHE A 140 -3.23 -12.09 11.27
N THR A 141 -1.93 -12.25 11.43
CA THR A 141 -1.09 -11.40 12.27
C THR A 141 0.08 -10.87 11.46
N LEU A 142 0.35 -9.58 11.56
CA LEU A 142 1.60 -8.96 11.16
C LEU A 142 2.39 -8.57 12.41
N ALA A 143 3.64 -9.01 12.49
CA ALA A 143 4.60 -8.57 13.49
C ALA A 143 5.74 -7.81 12.80
N PHE A 144 6.21 -6.67 13.39
CA PHE A 144 7.12 -5.70 12.77
C PHE A 144 8.01 -4.99 13.80
#